data_13f34587b727153140b02cbeee001d8a
#
_entry.id   13f34587b727153140b02cbeee001d8a
#
_cell.length_a   1.000
_cell.length_b   1.000
_cell.length_c   1.000
_cell.angle_alpha   90.00
_cell.angle_beta   90.00
_cell.angle_gamma   90.00
#
_symmetry.space_group_name_H-M   'P 1'
#
loop_
_entity.id
_entity.type
_entity.pdbx_description
1 polymer ?
#
loop_
_entity_poly.entity_id
_entity_poly.type
_entity_poly.pdbx_seq_one_letter_code
_entity_poly.pdbx_strand_id
1 'polypeptide(L)'
;MYYNANMYTYIIPKLQKNECTTNKWYYSSDTHIHQDWEFTTTTKGTAKNIINDIPYETVPDTFLLLGPNHTHAQKTKGEIIRRDICISTESFINFCNSIKAGLYEELNASREPIQIHLPTNTYQEVLTRLEAVDIYKTTHPTEEAPILRSIITYLLGLYIEQAHLKNKRTSPTWFSEFMHKIHEPEYFTRKIEDLAKEANYSHAHLLTIFKQETGRTLISYITAQRMNYASKLLINTTLPIIQIANEVGYDNHSFFTQKFKEYFHSSPTAYRKKHTKPFSTNADA
;
A
#
# COMPACT_ATOMS: atom_id res chain seq x y z
N MET A 1 -18.93 -0.06 -37.54
CA MET A 1 -19.53 -0.16 -36.21
C MET A 1 -18.65 0.65 -35.27
N TYR A 2 -19.13 1.83 -34.87
CA TYR A 2 -18.43 2.67 -33.91
C TYR A 2 -18.69 2.07 -32.52
N TYR A 3 -17.67 1.46 -31.90
CA TYR A 3 -17.74 1.10 -30.50
C TYR A 3 -17.67 2.36 -29.67
N ASN A 4 -18.71 2.58 -28.92
CA ASN A 4 -18.84 3.67 -27.95
C ASN A 4 -17.86 3.39 -26.81
N ALA A 5 -16.75 4.13 -26.74
CA ALA A 5 -15.60 3.89 -25.87
C ALA A 5 -15.83 4.20 -24.36
N ASN A 6 -17.08 4.35 -23.93
CA ASN A 6 -17.40 4.93 -22.62
C ASN A 6 -18.08 4.01 -21.62
N MET A 7 -18.03 2.67 -21.75
CA MET A 7 -18.91 1.91 -20.86
C MET A 7 -18.38 0.64 -20.20
N TYR A 8 -17.14 0.19 -20.41
CA TYR A 8 -16.69 -1.01 -19.70
C TYR A 8 -15.21 -0.93 -19.27
N THR A 9 -15.01 -0.49 -18.01
CA THR A 9 -13.80 -0.85 -17.28
C THR A 9 -13.91 -2.33 -16.94
N TYR A 10 -13.09 -3.21 -17.50
CA TYR A 10 -13.08 -4.61 -17.09
C TYR A 10 -12.18 -4.82 -15.88
N ILE A 11 -12.53 -5.80 -15.06
CA ILE A 11 -11.79 -6.14 -13.84
C ILE A 11 -10.88 -7.33 -14.17
N ILE A 12 -9.58 -7.19 -13.94
CA ILE A 12 -8.64 -8.29 -13.99
C ILE A 12 -8.87 -9.19 -12.77
N PRO A 13 -8.98 -10.51 -12.95
CA PRO A 13 -9.20 -11.43 -11.85
C PRO A 13 -8.14 -11.27 -10.74
N LYS A 14 -8.58 -11.39 -9.50
CA LYS A 14 -7.71 -11.34 -8.33
C LYS A 14 -6.73 -12.52 -8.34
N LEU A 15 -5.47 -12.25 -8.05
CA LEU A 15 -4.45 -13.28 -7.82
C LEU A 15 -4.79 -14.12 -6.59
N GLN A 16 -4.37 -15.38 -6.60
CA GLN A 16 -4.51 -16.24 -5.44
C GLN A 16 -3.61 -15.74 -4.29
N LYS A 17 -3.91 -16.25 -3.10
CA LYS A 17 -3.13 -15.93 -1.91
C LYS A 17 -1.64 -16.25 -2.12
N ASN A 18 -0.78 -15.29 -1.77
CA ASN A 18 0.68 -15.37 -1.93
C ASN A 18 1.20 -15.44 -3.38
N GLU A 19 0.37 -15.16 -4.35
CA GLU A 19 0.84 -15.07 -5.73
C GLU A 19 1.56 -13.77 -6.03
N CYS A 20 2.60 -13.89 -6.84
CA CYS A 20 3.31 -12.82 -7.48
C CYS A 20 3.72 -13.31 -8.86
N THR A 21 3.42 -12.56 -9.91
CA THR A 21 3.71 -12.96 -11.30
C THR A 21 4.19 -11.78 -12.12
N THR A 22 4.85 -12.05 -13.24
CA THR A 22 5.25 -11.01 -14.20
C THR A 22 4.76 -11.34 -15.61
N ASN A 23 4.47 -10.30 -16.37
CA ASN A 23 4.01 -10.41 -17.75
C ASN A 23 4.75 -9.43 -18.66
N LYS A 24 4.87 -9.79 -19.92
CA LYS A 24 5.43 -8.95 -20.99
C LYS A 24 4.35 -8.69 -22.04
N TRP A 25 4.08 -7.44 -22.34
CA TRP A 25 3.04 -7.01 -23.26
C TRP A 25 3.62 -6.24 -24.42
N TYR A 26 3.00 -6.37 -25.59
CA TYR A 26 3.47 -5.77 -26.85
C TYR A 26 2.45 -4.81 -27.48
N TYR A 27 1.37 -4.49 -26.78
CA TYR A 27 0.27 -3.70 -27.31
C TYR A 27 -0.39 -2.80 -26.26
N SER A 28 -1.21 -1.88 -26.74
CA SER A 28 -2.07 -1.03 -25.88
C SER A 28 -3.04 -1.88 -25.07
N SER A 29 -3.41 -1.35 -23.90
CA SER A 29 -4.49 -1.91 -23.09
C SER A 29 -5.68 -0.98 -23.04
N ASP A 30 -6.89 -1.55 -23.01
CA ASP A 30 -8.10 -0.80 -22.71
C ASP A 30 -8.18 -0.47 -21.22
N THR A 31 -9.09 0.45 -20.86
CA THR A 31 -9.28 0.84 -19.47
C THR A 31 -9.75 -0.35 -18.63
N HIS A 32 -9.03 -0.61 -17.56
CA HIS A 32 -9.31 -1.71 -16.63
C HIS A 32 -8.90 -1.34 -15.20
N ILE A 33 -9.27 -2.19 -14.26
CA ILE A 33 -8.92 -2.09 -12.84
C ILE A 33 -8.41 -3.44 -12.35
N HIS A 34 -7.37 -3.43 -11.54
CA HIS A 34 -6.90 -4.59 -10.82
C HIS A 34 -7.48 -4.62 -9.40
N GLN A 35 -7.63 -5.82 -8.84
CA GLN A 35 -7.91 -6.02 -7.42
C GLN A 35 -6.62 -6.17 -6.59
N ASP A 36 -5.49 -6.19 -7.26
CA ASP A 36 -4.15 -6.40 -6.73
C ASP A 36 -3.22 -5.26 -7.14
N TRP A 37 -2.00 -5.29 -6.62
CA TRP A 37 -0.99 -4.27 -6.90
C TRP A 37 -0.19 -4.60 -8.15
N GLU A 38 0.18 -3.57 -8.90
CA GLU A 38 0.96 -3.70 -10.13
C GLU A 38 2.12 -2.70 -10.16
N PHE A 39 3.33 -3.21 -10.40
CA PHE A 39 4.45 -2.40 -10.87
C PHE A 39 4.52 -2.53 -12.38
N THR A 40 4.42 -1.42 -13.09
CA THR A 40 4.48 -1.42 -14.57
C THR A 40 5.58 -0.50 -15.08
N THR A 41 6.24 -0.90 -16.14
CA THR A 41 7.23 -0.08 -16.84
C THR A 41 7.22 -0.33 -18.34
N THR A 42 7.56 0.68 -19.11
CA THR A 42 7.72 0.57 -20.57
C THR A 42 9.19 0.45 -20.93
N THR A 43 9.59 -0.69 -21.48
CA THR A 43 11.00 -1.01 -21.78
C THR A 43 11.39 -0.64 -23.19
N LYS A 44 10.42 -0.48 -24.10
CA LYS A 44 10.64 -0.06 -25.49
C LYS A 44 9.47 0.80 -25.95
N GLY A 45 9.77 1.83 -26.75
CA GLY A 45 8.77 2.74 -27.30
C GLY A 45 8.29 3.78 -26.29
N THR A 46 7.26 4.51 -26.70
CA THR A 46 6.60 5.53 -25.85
C THR A 46 5.12 5.25 -25.77
N ALA A 47 4.55 5.38 -24.61
CA ALA A 47 3.12 5.21 -24.36
C ALA A 47 2.59 6.33 -23.47
N LYS A 48 1.30 6.58 -23.62
CA LYS A 48 0.54 7.42 -22.71
C LYS A 48 -0.25 6.52 -21.78
N ASN A 49 0.10 6.57 -20.50
CA ASN A 49 -0.67 5.91 -19.46
C ASN A 49 -1.83 6.83 -19.05
N ILE A 50 -3.03 6.35 -19.02
CA ILE A 50 -4.20 7.07 -18.52
C ILE A 50 -4.58 6.39 -17.21
N ILE A 51 -4.41 7.10 -16.10
CA ILE A 51 -4.63 6.56 -14.76
C ILE A 51 -5.64 7.45 -14.06
N ASN A 52 -6.78 6.88 -13.63
CA ASN A 52 -7.91 7.63 -13.07
C ASN A 52 -8.31 8.82 -13.97
N ASP A 53 -8.37 8.57 -15.30
CA ASP A 53 -8.66 9.55 -16.36
C ASP A 53 -7.60 10.66 -16.54
N ILE A 54 -6.50 10.61 -15.80
CA ILE A 54 -5.38 11.57 -15.92
C ILE A 54 -4.28 10.96 -16.79
N PRO A 55 -3.80 11.68 -17.82
CA PRO A 55 -2.73 11.20 -18.68
C PRO A 55 -1.35 11.39 -18.06
N TYR A 56 -0.54 10.33 -18.07
CA TYR A 56 0.87 10.30 -17.67
C TYR A 56 1.73 9.87 -18.84
N GLU A 57 2.76 10.63 -19.16
CA GLU A 57 3.75 10.24 -20.17
C GLU A 57 4.68 9.16 -19.58
N THR A 58 5.12 8.26 -20.44
CA THR A 58 6.13 7.27 -20.06
C THR A 58 7.46 7.96 -19.75
N VAL A 59 7.99 7.74 -18.58
CA VAL A 59 9.30 8.23 -18.18
C VAL A 59 10.30 7.07 -18.28
N PRO A 60 11.44 7.24 -18.97
CA PRO A 60 12.50 6.23 -19.02
C PRO A 60 12.95 5.81 -17.62
N ASP A 61 13.42 4.57 -17.49
CA ASP A 61 14.01 4.02 -16.26
C ASP A 61 13.10 4.15 -15.02
N THR A 62 11.78 4.07 -15.23
CA THR A 62 10.79 4.31 -14.18
C THR A 62 9.78 3.17 -14.11
N PHE A 63 9.52 2.69 -12.89
CA PHE A 63 8.36 1.88 -12.60
C PHE A 63 7.23 2.75 -12.03
N LEU A 64 6.02 2.51 -12.50
CA LEU A 64 4.79 3.02 -11.88
C LEU A 64 4.24 1.94 -10.96
N LEU A 65 3.91 2.31 -9.73
CA LEU A 65 3.18 1.45 -8.81
C LEU A 65 1.72 1.87 -8.78
N LEU A 66 0.85 0.95 -9.14
CA LEU A 66 -0.61 1.09 -9.20
C LEU A 66 -1.24 0.20 -8.13
N GLY A 67 -2.13 0.78 -7.34
CA GLY A 67 -2.91 0.03 -6.35
C GLY A 67 -4.27 -0.41 -6.88
N PRO A 68 -5.00 -1.24 -6.11
CA PRO A 68 -6.28 -1.82 -6.54
C PRO A 68 -7.42 -0.83 -6.79
N ASN A 69 -7.23 0.45 -6.45
CA ASN A 69 -8.21 1.51 -6.69
C ASN A 69 -7.88 2.39 -7.89
N HIS A 70 -6.85 2.04 -8.68
CA HIS A 70 -6.50 2.77 -9.88
C HIS A 70 -7.13 2.13 -11.12
N THR A 71 -7.95 2.89 -11.84
CA THR A 71 -8.29 2.54 -13.21
C THR A 71 -7.16 2.97 -14.12
N HIS A 72 -6.76 2.11 -15.04
CA HIS A 72 -5.72 2.51 -15.97
C HIS A 72 -5.87 1.91 -17.37
N ALA A 73 -5.29 2.61 -18.33
CA ALA A 73 -5.14 2.18 -19.71
C ALA A 73 -3.78 2.64 -20.23
N GLN A 74 -3.24 1.91 -21.18
CA GLN A 74 -2.03 2.33 -21.87
C GLN A 74 -2.30 2.45 -23.38
N LYS A 75 -2.05 3.62 -23.94
CA LYS A 75 -2.26 3.91 -25.35
C LYS A 75 -0.95 4.27 -26.05
N THR A 76 -0.72 3.70 -27.20
CA THR A 76 0.45 3.95 -28.03
C THR A 76 0.07 4.09 -29.50
N LYS A 77 0.91 4.79 -30.25
CA LYS A 77 0.80 4.89 -31.72
C LYS A 77 1.80 3.99 -32.46
N GLY A 78 2.64 3.27 -31.75
CA GLY A 78 3.69 2.43 -32.31
C GLY A 78 3.94 1.18 -31.49
N GLU A 79 5.03 0.47 -31.80
CA GLU A 79 5.45 -0.68 -31.01
C GLU A 79 5.87 -0.25 -29.61
N ILE A 80 5.36 -0.98 -28.62
CA ILE A 80 5.82 -0.87 -27.22
C ILE A 80 6.17 -2.25 -26.70
N ILE A 81 7.03 -2.27 -25.70
CA ILE A 81 7.20 -3.41 -24.81
C ILE A 81 7.00 -2.90 -23.40
N ARG A 82 6.04 -3.50 -22.69
CA ARG A 82 5.71 -3.22 -21.29
C ARG A 82 6.02 -4.44 -20.44
N ARG A 83 6.50 -4.21 -19.26
CA ARG A 83 6.71 -5.22 -18.21
C ARG A 83 5.88 -4.87 -17.00
N ASP A 84 5.10 -5.84 -16.52
CA ASP A 84 4.28 -5.72 -15.33
C ASP A 84 4.75 -6.76 -14.31
N ILE A 85 4.72 -6.40 -13.03
CA ILE A 85 4.88 -7.30 -11.90
C ILE A 85 3.61 -7.13 -11.06
N CYS A 86 2.80 -8.18 -10.99
CA CYS A 86 1.57 -8.19 -10.22
C CYS A 86 1.79 -8.95 -8.92
N ILE A 87 1.27 -8.43 -7.81
CA ILE A 87 1.35 -9.04 -6.49
C ILE A 87 -0.01 -8.95 -5.81
N SER A 88 -0.46 -10.07 -5.21
CA SER A 88 -1.73 -10.08 -4.48
C SER A 88 -1.72 -9.07 -3.34
N THR A 89 -2.87 -8.42 -3.12
CA THR A 89 -3.01 -7.40 -2.07
C THR A 89 -2.61 -7.94 -0.70
N GLU A 90 -2.92 -9.20 -0.39
CA GLU A 90 -2.51 -9.81 0.88
C GLU A 90 -0.98 -9.94 0.99
N SER A 91 -0.32 -10.39 -0.07
CA SER A 91 1.15 -10.46 -0.10
C SER A 91 1.78 -9.08 0.00
N PHE A 92 1.22 -8.08 -0.70
CA PHE A 92 1.73 -6.72 -0.69
C PHE A 92 1.65 -6.06 0.70
N ILE A 93 0.55 -6.29 1.43
CA ILE A 93 0.42 -5.84 2.84
C ILE A 93 1.54 -6.45 3.69
N ASN A 94 1.74 -7.77 3.60
CA ASN A 94 2.78 -8.46 4.37
C ASN A 94 4.18 -7.94 4.01
N PHE A 95 4.43 -7.68 2.74
CA PHE A 95 5.68 -7.08 2.27
C PHE A 95 5.94 -5.71 2.86
N CYS A 96 5.01 -4.80 2.68
CA CYS A 96 5.12 -3.44 3.19
C CYS A 96 5.38 -3.43 4.69
N ASN A 97 4.63 -4.24 5.45
CA ASN A 97 4.77 -4.34 6.90
C ASN A 97 6.13 -4.92 7.33
N SER A 98 6.75 -5.79 6.51
CA SER A 98 8.08 -6.34 6.78
C SER A 98 9.21 -5.35 6.53
N ILE A 99 8.98 -4.36 5.65
CA ILE A 99 9.98 -3.34 5.29
C ILE A 99 9.89 -2.14 6.23
N LYS A 100 8.69 -1.58 6.41
CA LYS A 100 8.45 -0.38 7.23
C LYS A 100 7.02 -0.37 7.72
N ALA A 101 6.81 -0.18 9.01
CA ALA A 101 5.48 0.01 9.58
C ALA A 101 4.77 1.22 8.92
N GLY A 102 3.50 1.03 8.53
CA GLY A 102 2.70 2.07 7.89
C GLY A 102 2.99 2.29 6.40
N LEU A 103 3.92 1.54 5.80
CA LEU A 103 4.24 1.69 4.38
C LEU A 103 3.05 1.36 3.48
N TYR A 104 2.32 0.29 3.78
CA TYR A 104 1.13 -0.07 3.01
C TYR A 104 0.08 1.04 3.03
N GLU A 105 -0.21 1.59 4.20
CA GLU A 105 -1.17 2.67 4.38
C GLU A 105 -0.74 3.93 3.63
N GLU A 106 0.55 4.24 3.64
CA GLU A 106 1.15 5.35 2.89
C GLU A 106 0.91 5.17 1.39
N LEU A 107 1.25 4.00 0.85
CA LEU A 107 1.10 3.69 -0.57
C LEU A 107 -0.39 3.64 -0.99
N ASN A 108 -1.23 2.99 -0.18
CA ASN A 108 -2.66 2.83 -0.47
C ASN A 108 -3.46 4.14 -0.36
N ALA A 109 -2.90 5.16 0.28
CA ALA A 109 -3.52 6.48 0.34
C ALA A 109 -3.28 7.32 -0.90
N SER A 110 -2.31 6.97 -1.73
CA SER A 110 -2.01 7.72 -2.95
C SER A 110 -3.14 7.58 -3.95
N ARG A 111 -3.61 8.71 -4.47
CA ARG A 111 -4.55 8.77 -5.60
C ARG A 111 -3.84 8.83 -6.94
N GLU A 112 -2.57 9.19 -6.91
CA GLU A 112 -1.71 9.27 -8.08
C GLU A 112 -0.82 8.04 -8.14
N PRO A 113 -0.42 7.59 -9.34
CA PRO A 113 0.53 6.50 -9.47
C PRO A 113 1.85 6.91 -8.85
N ILE A 114 2.42 5.99 -8.08
CA ILE A 114 3.72 6.21 -7.46
C ILE A 114 4.79 5.93 -8.49
N GLN A 115 5.67 6.90 -8.71
CA GLN A 115 6.79 6.80 -9.65
C GLN A 115 8.06 6.42 -8.89
N ILE A 116 8.70 5.36 -9.32
CA ILE A 116 9.97 4.87 -8.77
C ILE A 116 11.03 4.97 -9.88
N HIS A 117 11.92 5.95 -9.75
CA HIS A 117 12.99 6.19 -10.72
C HIS A 117 14.23 5.37 -10.35
N LEU A 118 14.84 4.73 -11.34
CA LEU A 118 16.06 3.97 -11.17
C LEU A 118 17.22 4.60 -11.96
N PRO A 119 18.45 4.51 -11.47
CA PRO A 119 19.60 4.72 -12.33
C PRO A 119 19.57 3.74 -13.52
N THR A 120 19.96 4.19 -14.71
CA THR A 120 19.82 3.41 -15.95
C THR A 120 20.45 2.01 -15.88
N ASN A 121 21.66 1.91 -15.28
CA ASN A 121 22.32 0.62 -15.08
C ASN A 121 21.50 -0.32 -14.17
N THR A 122 20.97 0.20 -13.07
CA THR A 122 20.11 -0.55 -12.14
C THR A 122 18.79 -0.97 -12.80
N TYR A 123 18.21 -0.08 -13.59
CA TYR A 123 17.01 -0.40 -14.35
C TYR A 123 17.26 -1.59 -15.31
N GLN A 124 18.38 -1.59 -16.04
CA GLN A 124 18.77 -2.70 -16.92
C GLN A 124 19.02 -4.00 -16.15
N GLU A 125 19.61 -3.95 -14.96
CA GLU A 125 19.76 -5.12 -14.09
C GLU A 125 18.40 -5.71 -13.68
N VAL A 126 17.44 -4.86 -13.31
CA VAL A 126 16.08 -5.31 -12.96
C VAL A 126 15.42 -5.96 -14.18
N LEU A 127 15.52 -5.37 -15.36
CA LEU A 127 14.99 -5.97 -16.60
C LEU A 127 15.62 -7.32 -16.90
N THR A 128 16.93 -7.46 -16.78
CA THR A 128 17.64 -8.73 -16.97
C THR A 128 17.15 -9.81 -16.01
N ARG A 129 16.90 -9.45 -14.75
CA ARG A 129 16.32 -10.38 -13.76
C ARG A 129 14.89 -10.78 -14.12
N LEU A 130 14.07 -9.85 -14.62
CA LEU A 130 12.72 -10.15 -15.09
C LEU A 130 12.72 -11.07 -16.33
N GLU A 131 13.69 -10.93 -17.22
CA GLU A 131 13.88 -11.84 -18.36
C GLU A 131 14.30 -13.25 -17.89
N ALA A 132 15.17 -13.33 -16.88
CA ALA A 132 15.52 -14.61 -16.28
C ALA A 132 14.29 -15.30 -15.65
N VAL A 133 13.41 -14.53 -14.99
CA VAL A 133 12.16 -15.07 -14.44
C VAL A 133 11.27 -15.67 -15.52
N ASP A 134 11.19 -15.07 -16.72
CA ASP A 134 10.41 -15.64 -17.83
C ASP A 134 10.92 -17.03 -18.23
N ILE A 135 12.23 -17.27 -18.13
CA ILE A 135 12.84 -18.59 -18.37
C ILE A 135 12.49 -19.55 -17.23
N TYR A 136 12.60 -19.10 -15.98
CA TYR A 136 12.29 -19.92 -14.79
C TYR A 136 10.83 -20.34 -14.70
N LYS A 137 9.89 -19.54 -15.19
CA LYS A 137 8.46 -19.91 -15.25
C LYS A 137 8.22 -21.28 -15.88
N THR A 138 9.00 -21.63 -16.88
CA THR A 138 8.87 -22.90 -17.61
C THR A 138 9.66 -24.05 -16.99
N THR A 139 10.80 -23.75 -16.35
CA THR A 139 11.75 -24.75 -15.85
C THR A 139 11.65 -24.97 -14.34
N HIS A 140 11.36 -23.91 -13.59
CA HIS A 140 11.32 -23.88 -12.11
C HIS A 140 10.18 -23.00 -11.61
N PRO A 141 8.91 -23.37 -11.83
CA PRO A 141 7.76 -22.50 -11.56
C PRO A 141 7.61 -22.07 -10.10
N THR A 142 8.19 -22.82 -9.16
CA THR A 142 8.17 -22.49 -7.73
C THR A 142 9.12 -21.33 -7.35
N GLU A 143 10.04 -20.95 -8.24
CA GLU A 143 11.06 -19.94 -7.98
C GLU A 143 10.69 -18.55 -8.50
N GLU A 144 9.66 -18.45 -9.33
CA GLU A 144 9.19 -17.17 -9.87
C GLU A 144 8.86 -16.18 -8.74
N ALA A 145 7.97 -16.56 -7.84
CA ALA A 145 7.51 -15.68 -6.79
C ALA A 145 8.63 -15.21 -5.82
N PRO A 146 9.54 -16.05 -5.33
CA PRO A 146 10.68 -15.61 -4.53
C PRO A 146 11.57 -14.57 -5.23
N ILE A 147 11.85 -14.75 -6.51
CA ILE A 147 12.69 -13.81 -7.28
C ILE A 147 11.95 -12.47 -7.47
N LEU A 148 10.68 -12.51 -7.88
CA LEU A 148 9.88 -11.30 -8.01
C LEU A 148 9.76 -10.54 -6.69
N ARG A 149 9.63 -11.24 -5.59
CA ARG A 149 9.62 -10.64 -4.25
C ARG A 149 10.91 -9.87 -3.96
N SER A 150 12.06 -10.40 -4.32
CA SER A 150 13.33 -9.68 -4.14
C SER A 150 13.37 -8.37 -4.95
N ILE A 151 12.85 -8.38 -6.18
CA ILE A 151 12.75 -7.21 -7.03
C ILE A 151 11.79 -6.17 -6.42
N ILE A 152 10.60 -6.60 -5.98
CA ILE A 152 9.61 -5.73 -5.33
C ILE A 152 10.18 -5.08 -4.08
N THR A 153 10.87 -5.87 -3.23
CA THR A 153 11.52 -5.35 -2.02
C THR A 153 12.53 -4.25 -2.36
N TYR A 154 13.31 -4.47 -3.41
CA TYR A 154 14.29 -3.48 -3.88
C TYR A 154 13.60 -2.20 -4.40
N LEU A 155 12.54 -2.33 -5.23
CA LEU A 155 11.79 -1.18 -5.73
C LEU A 155 11.14 -0.38 -4.60
N LEU A 156 10.57 -1.04 -3.59
CA LEU A 156 10.02 -0.37 -2.42
C LEU A 156 11.09 0.32 -1.58
N GLY A 157 12.29 -0.27 -1.48
CA GLY A 157 13.46 0.37 -0.84
C GLY A 157 13.82 1.67 -1.53
N LEU A 158 13.91 1.67 -2.87
CA LEU A 158 14.17 2.88 -3.66
C LEU A 158 13.07 3.94 -3.50
N TYR A 159 11.80 3.52 -3.44
CA TYR A 159 10.70 4.45 -3.17
C TYR A 159 10.90 5.17 -1.83
N ILE A 160 11.21 4.43 -0.77
CA ILE A 160 11.45 4.99 0.57
C ILE A 160 12.61 5.98 0.54
N GLU A 161 13.72 5.62 -0.12
CA GLU A 161 14.89 6.48 -0.26
C GLU A 161 14.55 7.78 -1.00
N GLN A 162 13.83 7.69 -2.13
CA GLN A 162 13.41 8.86 -2.90
C GLN A 162 12.41 9.74 -2.14
N ALA A 163 11.48 9.15 -1.39
CA ALA A 163 10.56 9.86 -0.53
C ALA A 163 11.31 10.63 0.57
N HIS A 164 12.32 10.03 1.18
CA HIS A 164 13.18 10.70 2.16
C HIS A 164 13.97 11.85 1.56
N LEU A 165 14.47 11.72 0.34
CA LEU A 165 15.20 12.80 -0.35
C LEU A 165 14.30 13.97 -0.74
N LYS A 166 13.06 13.70 -1.14
CA LYS A 166 12.04 14.74 -1.39
C LYS A 166 11.68 15.48 -0.10
N ASN A 167 11.48 14.75 0.99
CA ASN A 167 11.09 15.32 2.27
C ASN A 167 12.22 16.11 2.95
N LYS A 168 13.50 15.74 2.75
CA LYS A 168 14.65 16.52 3.26
C LYS A 168 14.71 17.96 2.74
N ARG A 169 14.02 18.27 1.65
CA ARG A 169 14.03 19.62 1.05
C ARG A 169 12.91 20.54 1.54
N THR A 170 11.89 20.03 2.24
CA THR A 170 10.68 20.80 2.54
C THR A 170 10.10 20.56 3.95
N SER A 171 10.32 19.40 4.57
CA SER A 171 9.70 19.11 5.87
C SER A 171 10.45 19.79 7.02
N PRO A 172 9.73 20.47 7.94
CA PRO A 172 10.33 20.98 9.16
C PRO A 172 10.97 19.86 10.00
N THR A 173 12.13 20.11 10.59
CA THR A 173 12.90 19.11 11.37
C THR A 173 12.06 18.43 12.46
N TRP A 174 11.21 19.21 13.15
CA TRP A 174 10.30 18.70 14.18
C TRP A 174 9.27 17.71 13.65
N PHE A 175 8.87 17.81 12.37
CA PHE A 175 7.86 16.94 11.78
C PHE A 175 8.35 15.50 11.66
N SER A 176 9.62 15.30 11.32
CA SER A 176 10.23 13.98 11.32
C SER A 176 10.21 13.33 12.72
N GLU A 177 10.54 14.09 13.76
CA GLU A 177 10.48 13.63 15.13
C GLU A 177 9.04 13.31 15.57
N PHE A 178 8.08 14.18 15.19
CA PHE A 178 6.67 13.96 15.44
C PHE A 178 6.19 12.67 14.76
N MET A 179 6.58 12.42 13.52
CA MET A 179 6.23 11.20 12.79
C MET A 179 6.81 9.95 13.44
N HIS A 180 8.03 9.99 13.98
CA HIS A 180 8.57 8.86 14.76
C HIS A 180 7.71 8.57 16.00
N LYS A 181 7.37 9.60 16.77
CA LYS A 181 6.60 9.45 17.99
C LYS A 181 5.18 8.93 17.73
N ILE A 182 4.49 9.43 16.71
CA ILE A 182 3.08 9.12 16.45
C ILE A 182 2.83 7.66 16.05
N HIS A 183 3.87 6.87 15.81
CA HIS A 183 3.78 5.43 15.60
C HIS A 183 3.69 4.63 16.91
N GLU A 184 4.08 5.23 18.02
CA GLU A 184 4.06 4.57 19.32
C GLU A 184 2.67 4.62 19.96
N PRO A 185 2.20 3.55 20.62
CA PRO A 185 0.91 3.51 21.27
C PRO A 185 0.71 4.67 22.28
N GLU A 186 1.76 5.05 23.00
CA GLU A 186 1.78 6.14 23.95
C GLU A 186 1.40 7.49 23.35
N TYR A 187 1.56 7.65 22.03
CA TYR A 187 1.24 8.88 21.31
C TYR A 187 -0.09 8.79 20.55
N PHE A 188 -0.31 7.77 19.72
CA PHE A 188 -1.51 7.73 18.89
C PHE A 188 -2.80 7.44 19.70
N THR A 189 -2.70 6.99 20.96
CA THR A 189 -3.84 6.83 21.85
C THR A 189 -4.27 8.13 22.53
N ARG A 190 -3.42 9.18 22.52
CA ARG A 190 -3.67 10.49 23.13
C ARG A 190 -4.61 11.34 22.27
N LYS A 191 -5.17 12.41 22.88
CA LYS A 191 -5.96 13.41 22.16
C LYS A 191 -5.06 14.23 21.24
N ILE A 192 -5.59 14.60 20.07
CA ILE A 192 -4.83 15.37 19.08
C ILE A 192 -4.42 16.74 19.62
N GLU A 193 -5.25 17.32 20.50
CA GLU A 193 -4.96 18.58 21.17
C GLU A 193 -3.69 18.50 22.01
N ASP A 194 -3.46 17.37 22.68
CA ASP A 194 -2.26 17.17 23.51
C ASP A 194 -1.01 16.95 22.65
N LEU A 195 -1.17 16.27 21.53
CA LEU A 195 -0.09 16.12 20.53
C LEU A 195 0.29 17.47 19.92
N ALA A 196 -0.69 18.33 19.64
CA ALA A 196 -0.44 19.66 19.12
C ALA A 196 0.32 20.55 20.14
N LYS A 197 -0.06 20.48 21.40
CA LYS A 197 0.63 21.22 22.49
C LYS A 197 2.09 20.77 22.62
N GLU A 198 2.34 19.45 22.60
CA GLU A 198 3.70 18.91 22.68
C GLU A 198 4.56 19.34 21.49
N ALA A 199 3.97 19.41 20.30
CA ALA A 199 4.64 19.91 19.12
C ALA A 199 4.81 21.45 19.09
N ASN A 200 4.32 22.16 20.10
CA ASN A 200 4.30 23.64 20.19
C ASN A 200 3.53 24.31 19.04
N TYR A 201 2.46 23.68 18.57
CA TYR A 201 1.59 24.21 17.52
C TYR A 201 0.12 24.27 17.95
N SER A 202 -0.65 25.13 17.30
CA SER A 202 -2.10 25.07 17.44
C SER A 202 -2.63 23.81 16.77
N HIS A 203 -3.76 23.29 17.27
CA HIS A 203 -4.44 22.13 16.69
C HIS A 203 -4.66 22.27 15.17
N ALA A 204 -5.19 23.43 14.73
CA ALA A 204 -5.44 23.69 13.30
C ALA A 204 -4.15 23.68 12.47
N HIS A 205 -3.06 24.22 13.00
CA HIS A 205 -1.77 24.29 12.31
C HIS A 205 -1.15 22.89 12.16
N LEU A 206 -1.19 22.06 13.23
CA LEU A 206 -0.71 20.68 13.17
C LEU A 206 -1.49 19.88 12.12
N LEU A 207 -2.83 19.99 12.07
CA LEU A 207 -3.65 19.31 11.07
C LEU A 207 -3.29 19.73 9.64
N THR A 208 -3.04 21.03 9.45
CA THR A 208 -2.68 21.58 8.13
C THR A 208 -1.32 21.06 7.66
N ILE A 209 -0.28 21.19 8.50
CA ILE A 209 1.06 20.70 8.17
C ILE A 209 1.03 19.20 7.92
N PHE A 210 0.38 18.43 8.80
CA PHE A 210 0.31 16.99 8.64
C PHE A 210 -0.30 16.60 7.28
N LYS A 211 -1.38 17.28 6.88
CA LYS A 211 -2.00 17.03 5.57
C LYS A 211 -1.11 17.46 4.40
N GLN A 212 -0.38 18.57 4.52
CA GLN A 212 0.57 19.04 3.51
C GLN A 212 1.73 18.06 3.34
N GLU A 213 2.31 17.57 4.44
CA GLU A 213 3.48 16.70 4.42
C GLU A 213 3.16 15.25 4.04
N THR A 214 1.97 14.75 4.41
CA THR A 214 1.61 13.33 4.25
C THR A 214 0.54 13.06 3.19
N GLY A 215 -0.14 14.10 2.71
CA GLY A 215 -1.31 13.98 1.84
C GLY A 215 -2.58 13.50 2.54
N ARG A 216 -2.51 13.13 3.84
CA ARG A 216 -3.61 12.55 4.64
C ARG A 216 -3.98 13.44 5.81
N THR A 217 -5.21 13.30 6.31
CA THR A 217 -5.56 13.98 7.57
C THR A 217 -4.94 13.25 8.76
N LEU A 218 -4.45 13.98 9.77
CA LEU A 218 -3.94 13.41 11.01
C LEU A 218 -4.98 12.54 11.71
N ILE A 219 -6.26 12.94 11.67
CA ILE A 219 -7.37 12.16 12.24
C ILE A 219 -7.48 10.79 11.58
N SER A 220 -7.46 10.71 10.24
CA SER A 220 -7.54 9.42 9.54
C SER A 220 -6.32 8.56 9.81
N TYR A 221 -5.15 9.17 9.92
CA TYR A 221 -3.90 8.49 10.23
C TYR A 221 -3.94 7.85 11.62
N ILE A 222 -4.26 8.64 12.66
CA ILE A 222 -4.38 8.15 14.04
C ILE A 222 -5.48 7.07 14.14
N THR A 223 -6.61 7.27 13.47
CA THR A 223 -7.67 6.26 13.47
C THR A 223 -7.17 4.92 12.92
N ALA A 224 -6.40 4.92 11.84
CA ALA A 224 -5.81 3.69 11.29
C ALA A 224 -4.86 3.01 12.30
N GLN A 225 -3.98 3.77 12.95
CA GLN A 225 -3.07 3.23 13.98
C GLN A 225 -3.85 2.58 15.13
N ARG A 226 -4.86 3.28 15.66
CA ARG A 226 -5.72 2.78 16.74
C ARG A 226 -6.46 1.50 16.34
N MET A 227 -7.00 1.43 15.13
CA MET A 227 -7.71 0.25 14.63
C MET A 227 -6.77 -0.95 14.47
N ASN A 228 -5.58 -0.72 13.92
CA ASN A 228 -4.56 -1.77 13.79
C ASN A 228 -4.06 -2.24 15.15
N TYR A 229 -3.88 -1.36 16.10
CA TYR A 229 -3.50 -1.73 17.47
C TYR A 229 -4.62 -2.51 18.17
N ALA A 230 -5.88 -2.06 18.03
CA ALA A 230 -7.05 -2.78 18.54
C ALA A 230 -7.13 -4.21 17.95
N SER A 231 -6.88 -4.39 16.67
CA SER A 231 -6.90 -5.72 16.04
C SER A 231 -5.84 -6.66 16.65
N LYS A 232 -4.63 -6.14 16.93
CA LYS A 232 -3.57 -6.90 17.63
C LYS A 232 -3.99 -7.29 19.04
N LEU A 233 -4.58 -6.38 19.81
CA LEU A 233 -5.08 -6.66 21.16
C LEU A 233 -6.23 -7.68 21.15
N LEU A 234 -7.12 -7.60 20.16
CA LEU A 234 -8.23 -8.55 19.99
C LEU A 234 -7.74 -9.99 19.76
N ILE A 235 -6.66 -10.15 19.00
CA ILE A 235 -6.12 -11.47 18.64
C ILE A 235 -5.24 -12.04 19.75
N ASN A 236 -4.41 -11.18 20.36
CA ASN A 236 -3.32 -11.61 21.24
C ASN A 236 -3.66 -11.53 22.73
N THR A 237 -4.84 -11.01 23.10
CA THR A 237 -5.24 -10.87 24.50
C THR A 237 -6.68 -11.32 24.74
N THR A 238 -7.00 -11.60 26.01
CA THR A 238 -8.37 -11.88 26.48
C THR A 238 -9.08 -10.64 27.02
N LEU A 239 -8.50 -9.44 26.88
CA LEU A 239 -9.05 -8.20 27.38
C LEU A 239 -10.51 -7.98 26.90
N PRO A 240 -11.43 -7.55 27.78
CA PRO A 240 -12.77 -7.14 27.37
C PRO A 240 -12.73 -6.07 26.28
N ILE A 241 -13.70 -6.08 25.36
CA ILE A 241 -13.75 -5.13 24.23
C ILE A 241 -13.74 -3.67 24.71
N ILE A 242 -14.41 -3.39 25.84
CA ILE A 242 -14.44 -2.06 26.44
C ILE A 242 -13.05 -1.61 26.92
N GLN A 243 -12.26 -2.52 27.48
CA GLN A 243 -10.89 -2.19 27.88
C GLN A 243 -10.01 -1.93 26.64
N ILE A 244 -10.15 -2.74 25.57
CA ILE A 244 -9.44 -2.49 24.34
C ILE A 244 -9.81 -1.13 23.75
N ALA A 245 -11.09 -0.73 23.77
CA ALA A 245 -11.51 0.59 23.32
C ALA A 245 -10.75 1.70 24.09
N ASN A 246 -10.66 1.58 25.41
CA ASN A 246 -9.93 2.55 26.26
C ASN A 246 -8.42 2.53 25.96
N GLU A 247 -7.81 1.35 25.87
CA GLU A 247 -6.38 1.18 25.57
C GLU A 247 -5.97 1.81 24.23
N VAL A 248 -6.88 1.82 23.26
CA VAL A 248 -6.60 2.42 21.95
C VAL A 248 -7.09 3.89 21.85
N GLY A 249 -7.44 4.50 22.98
CA GLY A 249 -7.76 5.92 23.09
C GLY A 249 -9.18 6.31 22.68
N TYR A 250 -10.17 5.44 22.89
CA TYR A 250 -11.59 5.74 22.70
C TYR A 250 -12.33 5.75 24.04
N ASP A 251 -12.82 6.91 24.46
CA ASP A 251 -13.66 7.07 25.65
C ASP A 251 -15.08 6.49 25.45
N ASN A 252 -15.52 6.34 24.19
CA ASN A 252 -16.86 5.84 23.85
C ASN A 252 -16.77 4.50 23.10
N HIS A 253 -17.20 3.44 23.79
CA HIS A 253 -17.21 2.07 23.28
C HIS A 253 -18.09 1.89 22.03
N SER A 254 -19.26 2.55 21.96
CA SER A 254 -20.14 2.45 20.80
C SER A 254 -19.49 3.07 19.56
N PHE A 255 -18.86 4.23 19.73
CA PHE A 255 -18.12 4.89 18.66
C PHE A 255 -16.89 4.08 18.22
N PHE A 256 -16.15 3.49 19.17
CA PHE A 256 -15.07 2.55 18.85
C PHE A 256 -15.59 1.37 18.01
N THR A 257 -16.67 0.72 18.45
CA THR A 257 -17.25 -0.44 17.77
C THR A 257 -17.68 -0.10 16.34
N GLN A 258 -18.30 1.08 16.18
CA GLN A 258 -18.68 1.58 14.84
C GLN A 258 -17.44 1.78 13.96
N LYS A 259 -16.41 2.50 14.46
CA LYS A 259 -15.16 2.76 13.71
C LYS A 259 -14.42 1.47 13.37
N PHE A 260 -14.37 0.52 14.27
CA PHE A 260 -13.75 -0.77 14.02
C PHE A 260 -14.50 -1.55 12.93
N LYS A 261 -15.84 -1.51 12.94
CA LYS A 261 -16.66 -2.14 11.90
C LYS A 261 -16.51 -1.45 10.54
N GLU A 262 -16.42 -0.13 10.53
CA GLU A 262 -16.15 0.64 9.29
C GLU A 262 -14.79 0.26 8.69
N TYR A 263 -13.77 0.05 9.53
CA TYR A 263 -12.38 -0.22 9.10
C TYR A 263 -12.16 -1.68 8.69
N PHE A 264 -12.65 -2.64 9.48
CA PHE A 264 -12.44 -4.08 9.25
C PHE A 264 -13.64 -4.83 8.68
N HIS A 265 -14.75 -4.14 8.39
CA HIS A 265 -16.01 -4.71 7.92
C HIS A 265 -16.57 -5.82 8.83
N SER A 266 -16.17 -5.81 10.10
CA SER A 266 -16.56 -6.81 11.12
C SER A 266 -16.57 -6.17 12.50
N SER A 267 -17.49 -6.59 13.37
CA SER A 267 -17.48 -6.11 14.76
C SER A 267 -16.24 -6.63 15.52
N PRO A 268 -15.75 -5.92 16.56
CA PRO A 268 -14.62 -6.39 17.36
C PRO A 268 -14.78 -7.80 17.90
N THR A 269 -16.00 -8.15 18.37
CA THR A 269 -16.31 -9.48 18.88
C THR A 269 -16.25 -10.55 17.77
N ALA A 270 -16.85 -10.28 16.62
CA ALA A 270 -16.81 -11.19 15.48
C ALA A 270 -15.39 -11.34 14.93
N TYR A 271 -14.61 -10.24 14.90
CA TYR A 271 -13.22 -10.23 14.50
C TYR A 271 -12.37 -11.11 15.43
N ARG A 272 -12.50 -10.97 16.75
CA ARG A 272 -11.83 -11.82 17.74
C ARG A 272 -12.19 -13.28 17.49
N LYS A 273 -13.48 -13.62 17.43
CA LYS A 273 -13.93 -15.01 17.22
C LYS A 273 -13.37 -15.63 15.94
N LYS A 274 -13.22 -14.85 14.89
CA LYS A 274 -12.70 -15.33 13.59
C LYS A 274 -11.20 -15.59 13.62
N HIS A 275 -10.43 -14.81 14.40
CA HIS A 275 -8.95 -14.80 14.34
C HIS A 275 -8.28 -15.47 15.54
N THR A 276 -8.99 -15.72 16.65
CA THR A 276 -8.51 -16.56 17.75
C THR A 276 -8.90 -18.02 17.46
N LYS A 277 -7.91 -18.90 17.31
CA LYS A 277 -8.16 -20.34 17.30
C LYS A 277 -8.70 -20.73 18.67
N PRO A 278 -9.73 -21.61 18.76
CA PRO A 278 -10.07 -22.18 20.06
C PRO A 278 -8.83 -22.93 20.58
N PHE A 279 -8.44 -22.65 21.82
CA PHE A 279 -7.48 -23.50 22.52
C PHE A 279 -8.06 -24.91 22.50
N SER A 280 -7.44 -25.83 21.77
CA SER A 280 -7.74 -27.25 21.91
C SER A 280 -7.26 -27.63 23.30
N THR A 281 -8.17 -27.73 24.24
CA THR A 281 -7.97 -28.47 25.49
C THR A 281 -7.82 -29.94 25.13
N ASN A 282 -6.59 -30.36 24.85
CA ASN A 282 -6.24 -31.76 24.99
C ASN A 282 -6.12 -32.05 26.49
N ALA A 283 -7.27 -32.23 27.12
CA ALA A 283 -7.39 -32.92 28.38
C ALA A 283 -8.28 -34.13 28.09
N ASP A 284 -7.65 -35.21 27.62
CA ASP A 284 -8.11 -36.60 27.82
C ASP A 284 -7.15 -37.54 27.09
N ALA A 285 -6.15 -38.01 27.83
CA ALA A 285 -5.53 -39.30 27.67
C ALA A 285 -4.80 -39.65 28.97
#